data_089655a8d354506987571ec86e51040e
#
_entry.id   089655a8d354506987571ec86e51040e
#
_cell.length_a   1.000
_cell.length_b   1.000
_cell.length_c   1.000
_cell.angle_alpha   90.00
_cell.angle_beta   90.00
_cell.angle_gamma   90.00
#
_symmetry.space_group_name_H-M   'P 1'
#
loop_
_entity.id
_entity.type
_entity.pdbx_description
1 polymer ?
#
loop_
_entity_poly.entity_id
_entity_poly.type
_entity_poly.pdbx_seq_one_letter_code
_entity_poly.pdbx_strand_id
1 'polypeptide(L)'
;MEKNLQNLIDNNLFKIIGKCSDEMQIECFVIGGFVRDHILGVKNPKDVDILAIGDGIALANKVCEYLKIKKKPTIYKNFGTAAFKYKSYDIEFVGSRKESYTLKSRNPSVKIGTLDDDLNRRDFSINCIGVGLNSNKWGNIIDKFNGIEDIKHKIIKTTSDPIKIFSDDPLRMLRAIRFSCQLDFDIHKNSIEGIKSEKNRLKIISKERIIDELNKILLTEKPSKGFKILEHTGLLKLILPEITNLKGIDEIDGLKHKDNFFHTLEVLDNLCEKSQNLWLRWAALLHDIGKYQTKKFIKKIGWTFHGHELVGSRMVKKIFKRFNMPLNKKLKYVQKIIYLSSRPIILSKDFISDSAVRRLIFDAGDDIDDLMKLCEADITTKNPKRFSKYLNNFSKVRKKIILVEKRDKIRNFQPPITGEEIMDYFKIKPGKEIGVLKEFIKSSILDGKISNNYKAARSLMIKKGIEIGLKKNE
;
A
#
# COMPACT_ATOMS: atom_id res chain seq x y z
N MET A 1 19.04 27.89 -12.38
CA MET A 1 18.45 26.57 -12.67
C MET A 1 19.27 25.81 -13.71
N GLU A 2 19.64 26.43 -14.83
CA GLU A 2 20.45 25.77 -15.87
C GLU A 2 21.81 25.28 -15.36
N LYS A 3 22.57 26.10 -14.61
CA LYS A 3 23.81 25.65 -13.94
C LYS A 3 23.63 24.43 -13.02
N ASN A 4 22.46 24.27 -12.44
CA ASN A 4 22.18 23.13 -11.55
C ASN A 4 21.96 21.83 -12.35
N LEU A 5 21.41 21.91 -13.57
CA LEU A 5 21.20 20.75 -14.45
C LEU A 5 22.51 20.28 -15.13
N GLN A 6 23.45 21.18 -15.36
CA GLN A 6 24.80 20.80 -15.82
C GLN A 6 25.53 19.98 -14.76
N ASN A 7 25.36 20.31 -13.47
CA ASN A 7 25.97 19.54 -12.38
C ASN A 7 25.37 18.11 -12.26
N LEU A 8 24.14 17.89 -12.74
CA LEU A 8 23.50 16.58 -12.77
C LEU A 8 24.32 15.53 -13.52
N ILE A 9 24.85 15.93 -14.67
CA ILE A 9 25.58 15.03 -15.58
C ILE A 9 27.09 15.11 -15.40
N ASP A 10 27.61 15.97 -14.51
CA ASP A 10 29.04 16.11 -14.28
C ASP A 10 29.63 14.98 -13.43
N ASN A 11 29.50 13.78 -13.94
CA ASN A 11 30.14 12.59 -13.38
C ASN A 11 30.64 11.67 -14.49
N ASN A 12 31.57 10.78 -14.12
CA ASN A 12 32.24 9.89 -15.06
C ASN A 12 31.29 8.95 -15.83
N LEU A 13 30.16 8.57 -15.23
CA LEU A 13 29.18 7.69 -15.88
C LEU A 13 28.57 8.35 -17.11
N PHE A 14 28.04 9.57 -16.95
CA PHE A 14 27.40 10.28 -18.06
C PHE A 14 28.42 10.69 -19.16
N LYS A 15 29.65 11.03 -18.77
CA LYS A 15 30.75 11.31 -19.73
C LYS A 15 31.05 10.04 -20.58
N ILE A 16 31.06 8.86 -19.98
CA ILE A 16 31.26 7.59 -20.70
C ILE A 16 30.08 7.30 -21.63
N ILE A 17 28.82 7.48 -21.13
CA ILE A 17 27.64 7.27 -21.96
C ILE A 17 27.67 8.20 -23.15
N GLY A 18 27.98 9.49 -22.96
CA GLY A 18 28.12 10.47 -24.04
C GLY A 18 29.18 10.08 -25.05
N LYS A 19 30.37 9.67 -24.58
CA LYS A 19 31.46 9.20 -25.48
C LYS A 19 31.04 7.98 -26.31
N CYS A 20 30.43 6.98 -25.68
CA CYS A 20 29.95 5.79 -26.39
C CYS A 20 28.88 6.12 -27.43
N SER A 21 27.98 7.08 -27.12
CA SER A 21 26.96 7.53 -28.06
C SER A 21 27.51 8.32 -29.24
N ASP A 22 28.51 9.17 -29.01
CA ASP A 22 29.23 9.89 -30.09
C ASP A 22 29.93 8.92 -31.04
N GLU A 23 30.64 7.92 -30.51
CA GLU A 23 31.28 6.87 -31.31
C GLU A 23 30.31 6.02 -32.15
N MET A 24 29.06 5.89 -31.68
CA MET A 24 28.00 5.17 -32.39
C MET A 24 27.14 6.08 -33.28
N GLN A 25 27.37 7.37 -33.25
CA GLN A 25 26.55 8.39 -33.94
C GLN A 25 25.07 8.34 -33.53
N ILE A 26 24.84 8.05 -32.25
CA ILE A 26 23.49 8.01 -31.64
C ILE A 26 23.33 9.24 -30.74
N GLU A 27 22.28 10.02 -30.94
CA GLU A 27 21.93 11.04 -29.96
C GLU A 27 21.39 10.40 -28.68
N CYS A 28 21.84 10.85 -27.52
CA CYS A 28 21.34 10.35 -26.26
C CYS A 28 21.13 11.43 -25.21
N PHE A 29 20.17 11.18 -24.33
CA PHE A 29 19.72 12.09 -23.30
C PHE A 29 19.46 11.32 -21.99
N VAL A 30 19.87 11.89 -20.86
CA VAL A 30 19.26 11.47 -19.59
C VAL A 30 17.92 12.17 -19.48
N ILE A 31 16.85 11.44 -19.10
CA ILE A 31 15.47 11.94 -19.22
C ILE A 31 14.58 11.43 -18.09
N GLY A 32 13.47 12.10 -17.86
CA GLY A 32 12.40 11.56 -17.04
C GLY A 32 12.52 11.82 -15.55
N GLY A 33 12.22 10.80 -14.75
CA GLY A 33 12.16 10.90 -13.28
C GLY A 33 13.46 11.37 -12.66
N PHE A 34 14.60 10.94 -13.18
CA PHE A 34 15.92 11.33 -12.68
C PHE A 34 16.17 12.84 -12.78
N VAL A 35 15.85 13.43 -13.93
CA VAL A 35 16.01 14.88 -14.18
C VAL A 35 15.04 15.67 -13.31
N ARG A 36 13.75 15.25 -13.27
CA ARG A 36 12.73 15.86 -12.40
C ARG A 36 13.16 15.85 -10.94
N ASP A 37 13.60 14.72 -10.43
CA ASP A 37 13.95 14.55 -9.02
C ASP A 37 15.17 15.39 -8.65
N HIS A 38 16.11 15.54 -9.59
CA HIS A 38 17.23 16.48 -9.40
C HIS A 38 16.77 17.95 -9.34
N ILE A 39 15.85 18.37 -10.22
CA ILE A 39 15.25 19.73 -10.19
C ILE A 39 14.56 19.97 -8.83
N LEU A 40 13.90 18.96 -8.29
CA LEU A 40 13.24 18.99 -6.98
C LEU A 40 14.20 18.91 -5.79
N GLY A 41 15.50 18.71 -6.01
CA GLY A 41 16.50 18.60 -4.95
C GLY A 41 16.46 17.27 -4.18
N VAL A 42 15.89 16.23 -4.78
CA VAL A 42 15.91 14.87 -4.20
C VAL A 42 17.35 14.39 -4.11
N LYS A 43 17.78 13.99 -2.91
CA LYS A 43 19.15 13.51 -2.69
C LYS A 43 19.35 12.12 -3.29
N ASN A 44 20.36 11.98 -4.14
CA ASN A 44 20.85 10.71 -4.71
C ASN A 44 19.75 9.88 -5.42
N PRO A 45 19.07 10.41 -6.46
CA PRO A 45 18.19 9.61 -7.29
C PRO A 45 18.99 8.48 -7.93
N LYS A 46 18.42 7.27 -7.96
CA LYS A 46 19.14 6.06 -8.39
C LYS A 46 18.70 5.55 -9.75
N ASP A 47 17.44 5.76 -10.10
CA ASP A 47 16.85 5.25 -11.35
C ASP A 47 17.16 6.22 -12.48
N VAL A 48 18.01 5.81 -13.40
CA VAL A 48 18.52 6.65 -14.51
C VAL A 48 17.97 6.12 -15.82
N ASP A 49 17.13 6.91 -16.48
CA ASP A 49 16.61 6.61 -17.81
C ASP A 49 17.46 7.32 -18.88
N ILE A 50 18.05 6.56 -19.79
CA ILE A 50 18.81 7.06 -20.96
C ILE A 50 17.96 6.82 -22.21
N LEU A 51 17.54 7.90 -22.86
CA LEU A 51 16.90 7.85 -24.17
C LEU A 51 17.97 7.88 -25.25
N ALA A 52 17.99 6.84 -26.09
CA ALA A 52 18.83 6.77 -27.30
C ALA A 52 17.99 6.98 -28.54
N ILE A 53 18.33 7.91 -29.41
CA ILE A 53 17.66 8.12 -30.69
C ILE A 53 18.22 7.09 -31.68
N GLY A 54 17.70 5.85 -31.57
CA GLY A 54 18.20 4.67 -32.27
C GLY A 54 18.18 3.43 -31.39
N ASP A 55 19.23 2.59 -31.52
CA ASP A 55 19.33 1.32 -30.81
C ASP A 55 19.89 1.49 -29.39
N GLY A 56 18.95 1.62 -28.41
CA GLY A 56 19.30 1.71 -26.99
C GLY A 56 19.96 0.43 -26.44
N ILE A 57 19.66 -0.73 -27.02
CA ILE A 57 20.25 -2.01 -26.59
C ILE A 57 21.73 -2.06 -26.99
N ALA A 58 22.05 -1.67 -28.23
CA ALA A 58 23.42 -1.60 -28.71
C ALA A 58 24.24 -0.60 -27.89
N LEU A 59 23.69 0.59 -27.60
CA LEU A 59 24.35 1.58 -26.75
C LEU A 59 24.61 1.04 -25.32
N ALA A 60 23.64 0.37 -24.70
CA ALA A 60 23.81 -0.23 -23.39
C ALA A 60 24.93 -1.26 -23.35
N ASN A 61 25.03 -2.12 -24.37
CA ASN A 61 26.10 -3.12 -24.48
C ASN A 61 27.47 -2.44 -24.57
N LYS A 62 27.61 -1.42 -25.44
CA LYS A 62 28.87 -0.68 -25.60
C LYS A 62 29.30 0.02 -24.32
N VAL A 63 28.37 0.64 -23.59
CA VAL A 63 28.64 1.27 -22.29
C VAL A 63 29.08 0.21 -21.26
N CYS A 64 28.45 -0.96 -21.22
CA CYS A 64 28.86 -2.05 -20.34
C CYS A 64 30.27 -2.55 -20.63
N GLU A 65 30.64 -2.70 -21.90
CA GLU A 65 32.01 -3.07 -22.33
C GLU A 65 33.02 -2.02 -21.88
N TYR A 66 32.73 -0.73 -22.13
CA TYR A 66 33.61 0.38 -21.73
C TYR A 66 33.80 0.45 -20.21
N LEU A 67 32.74 0.22 -19.44
CA LEU A 67 32.78 0.19 -17.97
C LEU A 67 33.32 -1.13 -17.40
N LYS A 68 33.70 -2.09 -18.26
CA LYS A 68 34.19 -3.44 -17.90
C LYS A 68 33.24 -4.16 -16.95
N ILE A 69 31.92 -4.04 -17.16
CA ILE A 69 30.89 -4.70 -16.36
C ILE A 69 30.83 -6.17 -16.76
N LYS A 70 31.11 -7.09 -15.81
CA LYS A 70 31.16 -8.53 -16.09
C LYS A 70 29.79 -9.11 -16.48
N LYS A 71 28.70 -8.56 -15.91
CA LYS A 71 27.34 -9.04 -16.18
C LYS A 71 26.74 -8.29 -17.38
N LYS A 72 26.30 -9.02 -18.39
CA LYS A 72 25.59 -8.42 -19.55
C LYS A 72 24.31 -7.71 -19.11
N PRO A 73 23.89 -6.65 -19.83
CA PRO A 73 22.62 -5.99 -19.56
C PRO A 73 21.44 -6.96 -19.65
N THR A 74 20.42 -6.75 -18.84
CA THR A 74 19.13 -7.43 -19.00
C THR A 74 18.39 -6.77 -20.17
N ILE A 75 18.04 -7.55 -21.18
CA ILE A 75 17.46 -7.04 -22.44
C ILE A 75 15.96 -7.35 -22.48
N TYR A 76 15.17 -6.33 -22.76
CA TYR A 76 13.72 -6.40 -22.96
C TYR A 76 13.42 -6.12 -24.44
N LYS A 77 13.61 -7.12 -25.30
CA LYS A 77 13.56 -6.98 -26.77
C LYS A 77 12.26 -6.35 -27.28
N ASN A 78 11.11 -6.71 -26.71
CA ASN A 78 9.80 -6.21 -27.12
C ASN A 78 9.62 -4.70 -26.88
N PHE A 79 10.47 -4.11 -26.05
CA PHE A 79 10.43 -2.70 -25.68
C PHE A 79 11.64 -1.91 -26.16
N GLY A 80 12.59 -2.56 -26.83
CA GLY A 80 13.84 -1.91 -27.25
C GLY A 80 14.65 -1.36 -26.08
N THR A 81 14.60 -2.04 -24.92
CA THR A 81 15.15 -1.56 -23.64
C THR A 81 16.23 -2.51 -23.15
N ALA A 82 17.29 -1.97 -22.55
CA ALA A 82 18.30 -2.73 -21.85
C ALA A 82 18.65 -2.06 -20.52
N ALA A 83 18.82 -2.84 -19.44
CA ALA A 83 19.08 -2.31 -18.11
C ALA A 83 20.24 -3.02 -17.42
N PHE A 84 21.01 -2.28 -16.63
CA PHE A 84 22.07 -2.80 -15.77
C PHE A 84 22.30 -1.91 -14.55
N LYS A 85 22.95 -2.45 -13.53
CA LYS A 85 23.37 -1.72 -12.34
C LYS A 85 24.84 -1.30 -12.44
N TYR A 86 25.12 -0.05 -12.12
CA TYR A 86 26.47 0.46 -11.99
C TYR A 86 26.61 1.33 -10.75
N LYS A 87 27.46 0.90 -9.81
CA LYS A 87 27.57 1.52 -8.48
C LYS A 87 26.20 1.62 -7.80
N SER A 88 25.76 2.83 -7.47
CA SER A 88 24.46 3.11 -6.85
C SER A 88 23.32 3.32 -7.86
N TYR A 89 23.60 3.30 -9.17
CA TYR A 89 22.61 3.59 -10.21
C TYR A 89 22.01 2.32 -10.78
N ASP A 90 20.70 2.33 -10.95
CA ASP A 90 19.93 1.42 -11.81
C ASP A 90 19.71 2.15 -13.14
N ILE A 91 20.38 1.71 -14.21
CA ILE A 91 20.42 2.42 -15.49
C ILE A 91 19.59 1.66 -16.50
N GLU A 92 18.64 2.34 -17.13
CA GLU A 92 17.81 1.81 -18.20
C GLU A 92 18.07 2.61 -19.50
N PHE A 93 18.41 1.90 -20.56
CA PHE A 93 18.57 2.46 -21.91
C PHE A 93 17.33 2.12 -22.71
N VAL A 94 16.67 3.14 -23.22
CA VAL A 94 15.46 3.02 -24.02
C VAL A 94 15.70 3.61 -25.40
N GLY A 95 15.49 2.83 -26.44
CA GLY A 95 15.49 3.34 -27.82
C GLY A 95 14.28 4.24 -28.05
N SER A 96 14.48 5.33 -28.81
CA SER A 96 13.36 6.18 -29.22
C SER A 96 12.33 5.39 -30.02
N ARG A 97 11.06 5.57 -29.72
CA ARG A 97 10.01 4.77 -30.34
C ARG A 97 8.75 5.58 -30.62
N LYS A 98 8.11 5.21 -31.74
CA LYS A 98 6.76 5.60 -32.08
C LYS A 98 5.80 4.49 -31.69
N GLU A 99 4.80 4.80 -30.91
CA GLU A 99 3.80 3.85 -30.45
C GLU A 99 2.46 4.09 -31.17
N SER A 100 1.81 3.00 -31.56
CA SER A 100 0.45 3.04 -32.14
C SER A 100 -0.44 2.11 -31.33
N TYR A 101 -1.54 2.65 -30.81
CA TYR A 101 -2.46 1.95 -29.93
C TYR A 101 -3.75 1.55 -30.65
N THR A 102 -4.36 0.46 -30.22
CA THR A 102 -5.70 0.06 -30.64
C THR A 102 -6.67 0.18 -29.46
N LEU A 103 -7.95 0.48 -29.74
CA LEU A 103 -8.96 0.70 -28.69
C LEU A 103 -9.15 -0.51 -27.76
N LYS A 104 -8.87 -1.73 -28.24
CA LYS A 104 -9.07 -2.97 -27.48
C LYS A 104 -7.82 -3.44 -26.71
N SER A 105 -6.66 -2.81 -26.92
CA SER A 105 -5.40 -3.21 -26.29
C SER A 105 -4.62 -2.00 -25.82
N ARG A 106 -3.98 -2.12 -24.66
CA ARG A 106 -3.00 -1.16 -24.16
C ARG A 106 -1.57 -1.45 -24.67
N ASN A 107 -1.34 -2.58 -25.32
CA ASN A 107 -0.03 -2.92 -25.85
C ASN A 107 0.12 -2.25 -27.20
N PRO A 108 1.02 -1.26 -27.35
CA PRO A 108 1.23 -0.60 -28.63
C PRO A 108 1.97 -1.50 -29.61
N SER A 109 1.77 -1.27 -30.89
CA SER A 109 2.77 -1.62 -31.87
C SER A 109 3.88 -0.58 -31.84
N VAL A 110 5.13 -1.06 -31.80
CA VAL A 110 6.31 -0.21 -31.58
C VAL A 110 7.14 -0.17 -32.88
N LYS A 111 7.53 1.04 -33.30
CA LYS A 111 8.50 1.27 -34.37
C LYS A 111 9.56 2.22 -33.87
N ILE A 112 10.75 2.22 -34.49
CA ILE A 112 11.77 3.23 -34.21
C ILE A 112 11.17 4.60 -34.49
N GLY A 113 11.32 5.52 -33.57
CA GLY A 113 10.77 6.86 -33.62
C GLY A 113 11.85 7.94 -33.53
N THR A 114 11.45 9.18 -33.77
CA THR A 114 12.25 10.38 -33.52
C THR A 114 12.22 10.77 -32.04
N LEU A 115 13.03 11.74 -31.64
CA LEU A 115 12.93 12.35 -30.31
C LEU A 115 11.52 12.89 -30.04
N ASP A 116 10.93 13.54 -31.01
CA ASP A 116 9.56 14.09 -30.92
C ASP A 116 8.50 13.01 -30.74
N ASP A 117 8.61 11.89 -31.46
CA ASP A 117 7.71 10.75 -31.28
C ASP A 117 7.80 10.21 -29.84
N ASP A 118 9.03 10.07 -29.29
CA ASP A 118 9.20 9.58 -27.94
C ASP A 118 8.69 10.56 -26.86
N LEU A 119 8.94 11.84 -27.00
CA LEU A 119 8.46 12.85 -26.07
C LEU A 119 6.92 12.94 -26.07
N ASN A 120 6.30 12.92 -27.24
CA ASN A 120 4.83 13.04 -27.38
C ASN A 120 4.05 11.86 -26.79
N ARG A 121 4.65 10.65 -26.72
CA ARG A 121 3.99 9.46 -26.15
C ARG A 121 4.10 9.38 -24.63
N ARG A 122 4.92 10.19 -23.99
CA ARG A 122 5.11 10.17 -22.52
C ARG A 122 3.87 10.67 -21.81
N ASP A 123 3.77 10.34 -20.53
CA ASP A 123 2.56 10.61 -19.72
C ASP A 123 2.42 12.08 -19.32
N PHE A 124 3.45 12.68 -18.70
CA PHE A 124 3.37 14.00 -18.09
C PHE A 124 4.57 14.88 -18.47
N SER A 125 4.34 16.19 -18.60
CA SER A 125 5.35 17.19 -18.90
C SER A 125 6.58 17.10 -17.98
N ILE A 126 6.35 16.94 -16.68
CA ILE A 126 7.40 16.83 -15.65
C ILE A 126 8.32 15.62 -15.83
N ASN A 127 7.90 14.60 -16.59
CA ASN A 127 8.67 13.40 -16.91
C ASN A 127 9.24 13.42 -18.34
N CYS A 128 9.14 14.57 -19.04
CA CYS A 128 9.64 14.76 -20.40
C CYS A 128 10.84 15.68 -20.49
N ILE A 129 11.39 16.09 -19.35
CA ILE A 129 12.59 16.93 -19.29
C ILE A 129 13.80 16.04 -19.51
N GLY A 130 14.66 16.43 -20.45
CA GLY A 130 15.88 15.71 -20.78
C GLY A 130 17.11 16.61 -20.77
N VAL A 131 18.30 16.01 -20.64
CA VAL A 131 19.59 16.68 -20.72
C VAL A 131 20.50 15.90 -21.68
N GLY A 132 21.03 16.56 -22.67
CA GLY A 132 21.91 15.99 -23.70
C GLY A 132 23.22 15.48 -23.14
N LEU A 133 23.69 14.32 -23.64
CA LEU A 133 24.94 13.69 -23.22
C LEU A 133 26.00 13.65 -24.32
N ASN A 134 25.65 13.84 -25.58
CA ASN A 134 26.63 13.95 -26.68
C ASN A 134 27.51 15.18 -26.52
N SER A 135 28.73 15.10 -26.98
CA SER A 135 29.72 16.20 -26.87
C SER A 135 29.25 17.53 -27.46
N ASN A 136 28.56 17.48 -28.60
CA ASN A 136 27.97 18.65 -29.27
C ASN A 136 26.69 19.19 -28.66
N LYS A 137 26.06 18.41 -27.74
CA LYS A 137 24.80 18.75 -27.04
C LYS A 137 24.94 18.63 -25.54
N TRP A 138 26.15 18.53 -25.00
CA TRP A 138 26.42 18.32 -23.59
C TRP A 138 25.75 19.40 -22.72
N GLY A 139 24.86 18.94 -21.82
CA GLY A 139 24.16 19.84 -20.92
C GLY A 139 22.98 20.60 -21.53
N ASN A 140 22.72 20.47 -22.84
CA ASN A 140 21.55 21.08 -23.46
C ASN A 140 20.25 20.50 -22.89
N ILE A 141 19.36 21.38 -22.43
CA ILE A 141 18.08 20.99 -21.83
C ILE A 141 17.04 20.84 -22.92
N ILE A 142 16.29 19.74 -22.85
CA ILE A 142 15.09 19.51 -23.64
C ILE A 142 13.88 19.61 -22.71
N ASP A 143 13.01 20.57 -22.94
CA ASP A 143 11.74 20.76 -22.22
C ASP A 143 10.63 21.23 -23.17
N LYS A 144 10.21 20.33 -24.06
CA LYS A 144 9.21 20.62 -25.10
C LYS A 144 7.86 21.02 -24.56
N PHE A 145 7.50 20.57 -23.35
CA PHE A 145 6.17 20.71 -22.78
C PHE A 145 6.11 21.63 -21.56
N ASN A 146 7.14 22.44 -21.35
CA ASN A 146 7.28 23.32 -20.20
C ASN A 146 7.21 22.58 -18.84
N GLY A 147 7.82 21.39 -18.77
CA GLY A 147 7.82 20.55 -17.56
C GLY A 147 8.53 21.23 -16.40
N ILE A 148 9.57 22.03 -16.64
CA ILE A 148 10.28 22.83 -15.62
C ILE A 148 9.32 23.84 -14.98
N GLU A 149 8.49 24.49 -15.77
CA GLU A 149 7.50 25.46 -15.28
C GLU A 149 6.37 24.75 -14.51
N ASP A 150 5.90 23.59 -15.01
CA ASP A 150 4.92 22.76 -14.31
C ASP A 150 5.47 22.26 -12.96
N ILE A 151 6.77 21.95 -12.85
CA ILE A 151 7.43 21.62 -11.56
C ILE A 151 7.41 22.80 -10.60
N LYS A 152 7.75 24.02 -11.07
CA LYS A 152 7.72 25.24 -10.24
C LYS A 152 6.32 25.53 -9.70
N HIS A 153 5.29 25.35 -10.54
CA HIS A 153 3.89 25.55 -10.16
C HIS A 153 3.27 24.34 -9.45
N LYS A 154 4.04 23.24 -9.28
CA LYS A 154 3.57 22.00 -8.65
C LYS A 154 2.35 21.39 -9.38
N ILE A 155 2.41 21.27 -10.69
CA ILE A 155 1.33 20.81 -11.53
C ILE A 155 1.71 19.49 -12.24
N ILE A 156 0.78 18.51 -12.25
CA ILE A 156 0.82 17.31 -13.08
C ILE A 156 -0.04 17.55 -14.32
N LYS A 157 0.60 17.67 -15.47
CA LYS A 157 -0.05 17.96 -16.75
C LYS A 157 0.38 16.95 -17.81
N THR A 158 -0.53 16.48 -18.63
CA THR A 158 -0.24 15.58 -19.75
C THR A 158 0.53 16.30 -20.86
N THR A 159 1.35 15.56 -21.62
CA THR A 159 2.17 16.09 -22.72
C THR A 159 1.36 16.59 -23.90
N SER A 160 0.15 16.04 -24.08
CA SER A 160 -0.77 16.40 -25.16
C SER A 160 -2.22 16.27 -24.65
N ASP A 161 -3.20 16.15 -25.54
CA ASP A 161 -4.60 15.97 -25.17
C ASP A 161 -4.78 14.85 -24.13
N PRO A 162 -5.32 15.15 -22.94
CA PRO A 162 -5.51 14.19 -21.87
C PRO A 162 -6.37 12.98 -22.27
N ILE A 163 -7.40 13.20 -23.10
CA ILE A 163 -8.27 12.14 -23.58
C ILE A 163 -7.45 11.11 -24.35
N LYS A 164 -6.61 11.56 -25.29
CA LYS A 164 -5.72 10.69 -26.05
C LYS A 164 -4.71 9.98 -25.14
N ILE A 165 -4.03 10.71 -24.27
CA ILE A 165 -3.01 10.16 -23.37
C ILE A 165 -3.57 9.05 -22.46
N PHE A 166 -4.77 9.24 -21.92
CA PHE A 166 -5.42 8.26 -21.05
C PHE A 166 -6.13 7.16 -21.82
N SER A 167 -6.56 7.43 -23.05
CA SER A 167 -7.09 6.40 -23.95
C SER A 167 -5.97 5.45 -24.39
N ASP A 168 -4.79 5.93 -24.72
CA ASP A 168 -3.64 5.13 -25.15
C ASP A 168 -3.16 4.16 -24.05
N ASP A 169 -2.88 4.63 -22.85
CA ASP A 169 -2.62 3.79 -21.67
C ASP A 169 -3.43 4.28 -20.45
N PRO A 170 -4.56 3.64 -20.13
CA PRO A 170 -5.41 4.03 -19.01
C PRO A 170 -4.76 3.96 -17.64
N LEU A 171 -3.63 3.24 -17.48
CA LEU A 171 -2.89 3.23 -16.23
C LEU A 171 -2.32 4.62 -15.91
N ARG A 172 -2.09 5.46 -16.90
CA ARG A 172 -1.61 6.84 -16.72
C ARG A 172 -2.54 7.67 -15.84
N MET A 173 -3.84 7.35 -15.79
CA MET A 173 -4.79 7.97 -14.85
C MET A 173 -4.38 7.74 -13.39
N LEU A 174 -4.06 6.48 -13.04
CA LEU A 174 -3.58 6.15 -11.69
C LEU A 174 -2.18 6.71 -11.42
N ARG A 175 -1.32 6.74 -12.44
CA ARG A 175 0.01 7.36 -12.34
C ARG A 175 -0.07 8.86 -12.07
N ALA A 176 -1.02 9.59 -12.69
CA ALA A 176 -1.26 11.01 -12.40
C ALA A 176 -1.58 11.22 -10.92
N ILE A 177 -2.49 10.41 -10.37
CA ILE A 177 -2.88 10.47 -8.97
C ILE A 177 -1.71 10.09 -8.05
N ARG A 178 -0.94 9.06 -8.41
CA ARG A 178 0.25 8.68 -7.67
C ARG A 178 1.28 9.81 -7.63
N PHE A 179 1.61 10.40 -8.77
CA PHE A 179 2.57 11.53 -8.80
C PHE A 179 2.06 12.73 -8.03
N SER A 180 0.75 13.02 -8.09
CA SER A 180 0.14 14.07 -7.27
C SER A 180 0.39 13.84 -5.77
N CYS A 181 0.29 12.59 -5.30
CA CYS A 181 0.55 12.25 -3.90
C CYS A 181 2.06 12.25 -3.56
N GLN A 182 2.90 11.69 -4.43
CA GLN A 182 4.34 11.53 -4.18
C GLN A 182 5.08 12.85 -4.18
N LEU A 183 4.69 13.78 -5.06
CA LEU A 183 5.35 15.07 -5.25
C LEU A 183 4.62 16.21 -4.52
N ASP A 184 3.46 15.93 -3.96
CA ASP A 184 2.51 16.92 -3.44
C ASP A 184 2.16 18.01 -4.47
N PHE A 185 1.91 17.58 -5.71
CA PHE A 185 1.50 18.42 -6.83
C PHE A 185 0.00 18.30 -7.10
N ASP A 186 -0.60 19.32 -7.70
CA ASP A 186 -1.99 19.27 -8.15
C ASP A 186 -2.08 18.76 -9.60
N ILE A 187 -3.16 18.06 -9.91
CA ILE A 187 -3.39 17.61 -11.28
C ILE A 187 -4.09 18.74 -12.05
N HIS A 188 -3.56 19.08 -13.22
CA HIS A 188 -4.13 20.12 -14.09
C HIS A 188 -5.61 19.83 -14.41
N LYS A 189 -6.44 20.87 -14.44
CA LYS A 189 -7.90 20.75 -14.63
C LYS A 189 -8.29 19.89 -15.85
N ASN A 190 -7.66 20.13 -17.01
CA ASN A 190 -7.95 19.35 -18.21
C ASN A 190 -7.58 17.87 -18.06
N SER A 191 -6.51 17.59 -17.32
CA SER A 191 -6.14 16.19 -17.02
C SER A 191 -7.15 15.52 -16.10
N ILE A 192 -7.73 16.22 -15.13
CA ILE A 192 -8.83 15.70 -14.30
C ILE A 192 -10.05 15.37 -15.16
N GLU A 193 -10.43 16.26 -16.08
CA GLU A 193 -11.59 16.01 -16.97
C GLU A 193 -11.31 14.84 -17.93
N GLY A 194 -10.09 14.71 -18.44
CA GLY A 194 -9.67 13.54 -19.23
C GLY A 194 -9.75 12.23 -18.43
N ILE A 195 -9.38 12.23 -17.14
CA ILE A 195 -9.54 11.06 -16.27
C ILE A 195 -11.02 10.70 -16.12
N LYS A 196 -11.89 11.68 -15.88
CA LYS A 196 -13.35 11.46 -15.75
C LYS A 196 -13.95 10.87 -17.02
N SER A 197 -13.52 11.36 -18.19
CA SER A 197 -13.96 10.84 -19.50
C SER A 197 -13.51 9.39 -19.71
N GLU A 198 -12.22 9.12 -19.51
CA GLU A 198 -11.61 7.84 -19.88
C GLU A 198 -11.62 6.78 -18.76
N LYS A 199 -12.17 7.06 -17.58
CA LYS A 199 -12.15 6.16 -16.41
C LYS A 199 -12.57 4.73 -16.69
N ASN A 200 -13.56 4.53 -17.59
CA ASN A 200 -14.08 3.21 -17.91
C ASN A 200 -13.08 2.33 -18.65
N ARG A 201 -12.09 2.93 -19.33
CA ARG A 201 -11.01 2.20 -19.99
C ARG A 201 -10.05 1.54 -18.99
N LEU A 202 -10.09 1.92 -17.72
CA LEU A 202 -9.29 1.23 -16.69
C LEU A 202 -9.58 -0.28 -16.61
N LYS A 203 -10.74 -0.71 -17.10
CA LYS A 203 -11.16 -2.13 -17.16
C LYS A 203 -10.22 -3.02 -18.00
N ILE A 204 -9.49 -2.44 -18.98
CA ILE A 204 -8.55 -3.21 -19.81
C ILE A 204 -7.17 -3.41 -19.13
N ILE A 205 -6.93 -2.72 -18.02
CA ILE A 205 -5.67 -2.83 -17.27
C ILE A 205 -5.70 -4.06 -16.37
N SER A 206 -4.58 -4.79 -16.32
CA SER A 206 -4.43 -5.94 -15.43
C SER A 206 -4.53 -5.51 -13.95
N LYS A 207 -5.08 -6.38 -13.13
CA LYS A 207 -5.34 -6.11 -11.71
C LYS A 207 -4.05 -5.86 -10.93
N GLU A 208 -2.98 -6.55 -11.30
CA GLU A 208 -1.65 -6.41 -10.71
C GLU A 208 -1.10 -4.99 -10.91
N ARG A 209 -1.25 -4.42 -12.12
CA ARG A 209 -0.78 -3.05 -12.38
C ARG A 209 -1.61 -2.00 -11.64
N ILE A 210 -2.92 -2.21 -11.53
CA ILE A 210 -3.79 -1.32 -10.75
C ILE A 210 -3.36 -1.34 -9.27
N ILE A 211 -3.16 -2.54 -8.70
CA ILE A 211 -2.80 -2.67 -7.29
C ILE A 211 -1.40 -2.14 -7.00
N ASP A 212 -0.47 -2.24 -7.94
CA ASP A 212 0.87 -1.67 -7.81
C ASP A 212 0.83 -0.14 -7.69
N GLU A 213 0.02 0.54 -8.51
CA GLU A 213 -0.17 1.99 -8.38
C GLU A 213 -0.88 2.37 -7.08
N LEU A 214 -1.90 1.61 -6.64
CA LEU A 214 -2.56 1.82 -5.36
C LEU A 214 -1.59 1.61 -4.17
N ASN A 215 -0.73 0.59 -4.23
CA ASN A 215 0.28 0.35 -3.20
C ASN A 215 1.25 1.53 -3.10
N LYS A 216 1.67 2.09 -4.25
CA LYS A 216 2.53 3.27 -4.29
C LYS A 216 1.83 4.52 -3.74
N ILE A 217 0.52 4.68 -3.98
CA ILE A 217 -0.28 5.74 -3.37
C ILE A 217 -0.37 5.54 -1.85
N LEU A 218 -0.67 4.33 -1.39
CA LEU A 218 -0.73 4.01 0.04
C LEU A 218 0.60 4.24 0.78
N LEU A 219 1.74 4.11 0.09
CA LEU A 219 3.07 4.32 0.67
C LEU A 219 3.51 5.79 0.69
N THR A 220 2.73 6.72 0.16
CA THR A 220 2.99 8.16 0.29
C THR A 220 2.77 8.67 1.72
N GLU A 221 3.19 9.89 2.00
CA GLU A 221 3.00 10.52 3.32
C GLU A 221 1.53 10.82 3.61
N LYS A 222 0.77 11.28 2.59
CA LYS A 222 -0.66 11.63 2.68
C LYS A 222 -1.48 10.92 1.61
N PRO A 223 -1.71 9.61 1.75
CA PRO A 223 -2.49 8.84 0.77
C PRO A 223 -3.94 9.31 0.64
N SER A 224 -4.50 9.99 1.65
CA SER A 224 -5.85 10.54 1.57
C SER A 224 -6.06 11.47 0.38
N LYS A 225 -5.02 12.23 -0.03
CA LYS A 225 -5.04 13.07 -1.24
C LYS A 225 -5.40 12.23 -2.47
N GLY A 226 -4.74 11.08 -2.64
CA GLY A 226 -4.98 10.18 -3.76
C GLY A 226 -6.38 9.57 -3.74
N PHE A 227 -6.84 9.10 -2.59
CA PHE A 227 -8.18 8.52 -2.48
C PHE A 227 -9.29 9.55 -2.70
N LYS A 228 -9.10 10.81 -2.29
CA LYS A 228 -10.03 11.91 -2.61
C LYS A 228 -10.09 12.18 -4.11
N ILE A 229 -8.95 12.17 -4.82
CA ILE A 229 -8.90 12.35 -6.26
C ILE A 229 -9.53 11.13 -6.98
N LEU A 230 -9.24 9.90 -6.55
CA LEU A 230 -9.87 8.68 -7.05
C LEU A 230 -11.41 8.74 -6.93
N GLU A 231 -11.91 9.24 -5.80
CA GLU A 231 -13.34 9.40 -5.57
C GLU A 231 -13.93 10.51 -6.47
N HIS A 232 -13.29 11.68 -6.51
CA HIS A 232 -13.74 12.82 -7.33
C HIS A 232 -13.81 12.49 -8.83
N THR A 233 -12.88 11.67 -9.32
CA THR A 233 -12.85 11.24 -10.73
C THR A 233 -13.74 10.04 -11.03
N GLY A 234 -14.27 9.38 -10.00
CA GLY A 234 -15.09 8.17 -10.10
C GLY A 234 -14.29 6.89 -10.36
N LEU A 235 -12.95 6.95 -10.33
CA LEU A 235 -12.09 5.78 -10.43
C LEU A 235 -12.23 4.88 -9.20
N LEU A 236 -12.41 5.45 -8.00
CA LEU A 236 -12.54 4.69 -6.77
C LEU A 236 -13.70 3.69 -6.83
N LYS A 237 -14.84 4.12 -7.36
CA LYS A 237 -16.04 3.26 -7.53
C LYS A 237 -15.77 2.05 -8.43
N LEU A 238 -14.90 2.20 -9.43
CA LEU A 238 -14.52 1.10 -10.34
C LEU A 238 -13.51 0.13 -9.70
N ILE A 239 -12.66 0.63 -8.81
CA ILE A 239 -11.56 -0.13 -8.20
C ILE A 239 -11.99 -0.72 -6.85
N LEU A 240 -12.40 0.12 -5.91
CA LEU A 240 -12.75 -0.22 -4.54
C LEU A 240 -14.13 0.36 -4.16
N PRO A 241 -15.22 -0.18 -4.75
CA PRO A 241 -16.58 0.29 -4.45
C PRO A 241 -16.91 0.19 -2.95
N GLU A 242 -16.27 -0.72 -2.22
CA GLU A 242 -16.44 -0.88 -0.79
C GLU A 242 -16.05 0.38 -0.01
N ILE A 243 -15.03 1.10 -0.47
CA ILE A 243 -14.60 2.37 0.13
C ILE A 243 -15.55 3.50 -0.28
N THR A 244 -15.97 3.54 -1.55
CA THR A 244 -16.96 4.53 -2.02
C THR A 244 -18.27 4.43 -1.24
N ASN A 245 -18.70 3.21 -0.89
CA ASN A 245 -19.93 2.96 -0.13
C ASN A 245 -19.88 3.47 1.33
N LEU A 246 -18.72 3.85 1.84
CA LEU A 246 -18.59 4.48 3.15
C LEU A 246 -18.96 5.97 3.15
N LYS A 247 -19.06 6.58 1.95
CA LYS A 247 -19.32 8.01 1.78
C LYS A 247 -20.79 8.32 2.03
N GLY A 248 -21.02 9.45 2.65
CA GLY A 248 -22.35 9.98 2.92
C GLY A 248 -22.69 9.97 4.41
N ILE A 249 -23.69 10.77 4.73
CA ILE A 249 -24.21 10.94 6.08
C ILE A 249 -25.73 10.78 5.99
N ASP A 250 -26.25 9.78 6.71
CA ASP A 250 -27.70 9.66 6.86
C ASP A 250 -28.15 10.34 8.16
N GLU A 251 -29.35 10.92 8.11
CA GLU A 251 -29.98 11.58 9.23
C GLU A 251 -31.38 11.00 9.43
N ILE A 252 -31.68 10.58 10.65
CA ILE A 252 -33.01 10.15 11.08
C ILE A 252 -33.26 10.76 12.47
N ASP A 253 -34.41 11.37 12.67
CA ASP A 253 -34.80 12.03 13.93
C ASP A 253 -33.76 13.02 14.47
N GLY A 254 -33.07 13.78 13.58
CA GLY A 254 -32.01 14.72 13.93
C GLY A 254 -30.66 14.06 14.32
N LEU A 255 -30.58 12.75 14.32
CA LEU A 255 -29.37 12.00 14.63
C LEU A 255 -28.59 11.63 13.36
N LYS A 256 -27.35 12.11 13.28
CA LYS A 256 -26.43 11.89 12.15
C LYS A 256 -25.29 10.97 12.55
N HIS A 257 -24.81 10.13 11.60
CA HIS A 257 -23.51 9.47 11.76
C HIS A 257 -22.41 10.29 11.08
N LYS A 258 -21.14 9.97 11.42
CA LYS A 258 -19.98 10.54 10.72
C LYS A 258 -19.94 10.01 9.28
N ASP A 259 -19.41 10.82 8.36
CA ASP A 259 -19.00 10.32 7.05
C ASP A 259 -17.81 9.37 7.25
N ASN A 260 -18.07 8.06 7.07
CA ASN A 260 -17.08 7.03 7.32
C ASN A 260 -15.96 7.02 6.25
N PHE A 261 -16.19 7.57 5.06
CA PHE A 261 -15.16 7.71 4.03
C PHE A 261 -14.07 8.69 4.46
N PHE A 262 -14.46 9.91 4.84
CA PHE A 262 -13.49 10.91 5.29
C PHE A 262 -12.83 10.52 6.62
N HIS A 263 -13.56 9.87 7.52
CA HIS A 263 -13.00 9.30 8.73
C HIS A 263 -11.91 8.27 8.41
N THR A 264 -12.19 7.31 7.53
CA THR A 264 -11.20 6.28 7.12
C THR A 264 -9.94 6.90 6.52
N LEU A 265 -10.08 7.95 5.72
CA LEU A 265 -8.93 8.65 5.15
C LEU A 265 -8.10 9.40 6.19
N GLU A 266 -8.74 9.99 7.20
CA GLU A 266 -8.06 10.63 8.33
C GLU A 266 -7.29 9.60 9.17
N VAL A 267 -7.91 8.45 9.46
CA VAL A 267 -7.25 7.31 10.14
C VAL A 267 -6.03 6.83 9.36
N LEU A 268 -6.15 6.72 8.04
CA LEU A 268 -5.05 6.31 7.17
C LEU A 268 -3.89 7.29 7.24
N ASP A 269 -4.12 8.59 7.14
CA ASP A 269 -3.06 9.61 7.24
C ASP A 269 -2.41 9.61 8.63
N ASN A 270 -3.18 9.55 9.71
CA ASN A 270 -2.67 9.44 11.08
C ASN A 270 -1.77 8.21 11.28
N LEU A 271 -2.13 7.09 10.61
CA LEU A 271 -1.32 5.87 10.66
C LEU A 271 -0.01 6.02 9.87
N CYS A 272 -0.01 6.77 8.77
CA CYS A 272 1.18 6.97 7.95
C CYS A 272 2.32 7.66 8.71
N GLU A 273 2.01 8.49 9.69
CA GLU A 273 2.99 9.11 10.60
C GLU A 273 3.68 8.09 11.50
N LYS A 274 3.03 6.95 11.78
CA LYS A 274 3.48 5.92 12.74
C LYS A 274 4.04 4.67 12.09
N SER A 275 3.76 4.42 10.81
CA SER A 275 4.12 3.16 10.16
C SER A 275 4.27 3.26 8.64
N GLN A 276 5.33 2.63 8.13
CA GLN A 276 5.54 2.41 6.70
C GLN A 276 5.09 1.01 6.23
N ASN A 277 4.48 0.21 7.11
CA ASN A 277 4.00 -1.12 6.77
C ASN A 277 2.79 -1.04 5.83
N LEU A 278 2.99 -1.42 4.57
CA LEU A 278 1.95 -1.42 3.53
C LEU A 278 0.69 -2.18 3.96
N TRP A 279 0.84 -3.32 4.61
CA TRP A 279 -0.29 -4.16 4.99
C TRP A 279 -1.10 -3.59 6.14
N LEU A 280 -0.43 -2.85 7.04
CA LEU A 280 -1.11 -2.09 8.08
C LEU A 280 -1.87 -0.89 7.50
N ARG A 281 -1.31 -0.22 6.48
CA ARG A 281 -2.01 0.84 5.75
C ARG A 281 -3.22 0.31 4.97
N TRP A 282 -3.12 -0.90 4.39
CA TRP A 282 -4.28 -1.60 3.85
C TRP A 282 -5.32 -1.91 4.92
N ALA A 283 -4.91 -2.34 6.12
CA ALA A 283 -5.82 -2.58 7.23
C ALA A 283 -6.53 -1.27 7.64
N ALA A 284 -5.81 -0.15 7.73
CA ALA A 284 -6.40 1.16 8.02
C ALA A 284 -7.41 1.61 6.96
N LEU A 285 -7.08 1.44 5.67
CA LEU A 285 -8.02 1.78 4.58
C LEU A 285 -9.28 0.91 4.62
N LEU A 286 -9.18 -0.33 5.08
CA LEU A 286 -10.27 -1.32 5.01
C LEU A 286 -10.95 -1.58 6.37
N HIS A 287 -10.53 -0.94 7.48
CA HIS A 287 -11.02 -1.30 8.82
C HIS A 287 -12.53 -1.12 8.97
N ASP A 288 -13.08 -0.12 8.33
CA ASP A 288 -14.49 0.28 8.45
C ASP A 288 -15.40 -0.20 7.30
N ILE A 289 -14.89 -0.94 6.31
CA ILE A 289 -15.70 -1.33 5.12
C ILE A 289 -16.94 -2.15 5.45
N GLY A 290 -16.96 -2.82 6.60
CA GLY A 290 -18.12 -3.55 7.08
C GLY A 290 -19.27 -2.64 7.53
N LYS A 291 -19.02 -1.37 7.85
CA LYS A 291 -20.04 -0.43 8.36
C LYS A 291 -21.20 -0.24 7.40
N TYR A 292 -20.93 -0.20 6.10
CA TYR A 292 -21.99 -0.06 5.09
C TYR A 292 -23.04 -1.19 5.19
N GLN A 293 -22.60 -2.44 5.39
CA GLN A 293 -23.49 -3.59 5.47
C GLN A 293 -24.15 -3.77 6.84
N THR A 294 -23.56 -3.23 7.91
CA THR A 294 -24.03 -3.41 9.28
C THR A 294 -24.74 -2.18 9.84
N LYS A 295 -24.83 -1.11 9.05
CA LYS A 295 -25.50 0.13 9.43
C LYS A 295 -26.97 -0.10 9.75
N LYS A 296 -27.39 0.27 10.97
CA LYS A 296 -28.77 0.21 11.43
C LYS A 296 -29.08 1.44 12.28
N PHE A 297 -30.29 1.96 12.12
CA PHE A 297 -30.82 2.97 13.03
C PHE A 297 -31.69 2.28 14.10
N ILE A 298 -31.40 2.56 15.36
CA ILE A 298 -32.16 2.05 16.49
C ILE A 298 -32.77 3.25 17.22
N LYS A 299 -34.09 3.30 17.30
CA LYS A 299 -34.81 4.37 17.99
C LYS A 299 -34.26 4.51 19.43
N LYS A 300 -34.03 5.74 19.91
CA LYS A 300 -33.40 6.10 21.19
C LYS A 300 -31.88 5.91 21.30
N ILE A 301 -31.22 5.11 20.44
CA ILE A 301 -29.77 4.88 20.45
C ILE A 301 -29.11 5.65 19.31
N GLY A 302 -29.78 5.76 18.15
CA GLY A 302 -29.24 6.33 16.92
C GLY A 302 -28.58 5.27 16.02
N TRP A 303 -27.59 5.69 15.25
CA TRP A 303 -26.90 4.85 14.29
C TRP A 303 -25.93 3.87 14.98
N THR A 304 -26.02 2.59 14.60
CA THR A 304 -25.17 1.52 15.09
C THR A 304 -24.54 0.72 13.94
N PHE A 305 -23.38 0.11 14.20
CA PHE A 305 -22.59 -0.64 13.21
C PHE A 305 -22.07 -1.96 13.81
N HIS A 306 -22.87 -2.63 14.64
CA HIS A 306 -22.45 -3.83 15.36
C HIS A 306 -21.94 -4.91 14.44
N GLY A 307 -20.76 -5.47 14.75
CA GLY A 307 -20.12 -6.55 14.03
C GLY A 307 -19.49 -6.16 12.70
N HIS A 308 -19.30 -4.85 12.44
CA HIS A 308 -18.67 -4.38 11.22
C HIS A 308 -17.24 -4.90 11.04
N GLU A 309 -16.51 -5.15 12.14
CA GLU A 309 -15.16 -5.70 12.15
C GLU A 309 -15.13 -7.12 11.56
N LEU A 310 -16.08 -7.96 11.95
CA LEU A 310 -16.21 -9.33 11.45
C LEU A 310 -16.60 -9.32 9.97
N VAL A 311 -17.58 -8.50 9.60
CA VAL A 311 -18.02 -8.37 8.21
C VAL A 311 -16.91 -7.82 7.35
N GLY A 312 -16.25 -6.73 7.78
CA GLY A 312 -15.09 -6.11 7.09
C GLY A 312 -13.95 -7.09 6.89
N SER A 313 -13.56 -7.82 7.93
CA SER A 313 -12.52 -8.86 7.86
C SER A 313 -12.82 -9.93 6.79
N ARG A 314 -14.08 -10.37 6.66
CA ARG A 314 -14.49 -11.31 5.61
C ARG A 314 -14.46 -10.70 4.21
N MET A 315 -14.81 -9.41 4.07
CA MET A 315 -14.78 -8.68 2.79
C MET A 315 -13.36 -8.56 2.24
N VAL A 316 -12.33 -8.43 3.09
CA VAL A 316 -10.92 -8.34 2.67
C VAL A 316 -10.52 -9.49 1.74
N LYS A 317 -10.93 -10.73 2.04
CA LYS A 317 -10.61 -11.90 1.20
C LYS A 317 -11.15 -11.77 -0.22
N LYS A 318 -12.35 -11.17 -0.39
CA LYS A 318 -12.95 -10.92 -1.71
C LYS A 318 -12.16 -9.86 -2.47
N ILE A 319 -11.73 -8.79 -1.80
CA ILE A 319 -10.89 -7.72 -2.38
C ILE A 319 -9.54 -8.27 -2.83
N PHE A 320 -8.84 -9.02 -1.96
CA PHE A 320 -7.54 -9.62 -2.28
C PHE A 320 -7.62 -10.57 -3.47
N LYS A 321 -8.68 -11.42 -3.54
CA LYS A 321 -8.91 -12.30 -4.70
C LYS A 321 -9.15 -11.50 -5.98
N ARG A 322 -9.97 -10.44 -5.92
CA ARG A 322 -10.30 -9.58 -7.08
C ARG A 322 -9.07 -8.95 -7.71
N PHE A 323 -8.04 -8.63 -6.91
CA PHE A 323 -6.81 -7.97 -7.35
C PHE A 323 -5.59 -8.90 -7.43
N ASN A 324 -5.77 -10.21 -7.32
CA ASN A 324 -4.67 -11.19 -7.32
C ASN A 324 -3.60 -10.87 -6.25
N MET A 325 -4.03 -10.28 -5.13
CA MET A 325 -3.15 -9.99 -3.99
C MET A 325 -2.81 -11.27 -3.22
N PRO A 326 -1.70 -11.29 -2.45
CA PRO A 326 -1.25 -12.48 -1.73
C PRO A 326 -2.30 -13.02 -0.74
N LEU A 327 -2.73 -14.28 -0.92
CA LEU A 327 -3.69 -14.97 -0.06
C LEU A 327 -3.05 -15.74 1.12
N ASN A 328 -1.81 -15.40 1.45
CA ASN A 328 -0.98 -16.03 2.48
C ASN A 328 -1.09 -15.32 3.85
N LYS A 329 0.01 -15.31 4.61
CA LYS A 329 0.13 -14.63 5.91
C LYS A 329 -0.30 -13.14 5.86
N LYS A 330 -0.10 -12.46 4.72
CA LYS A 330 -0.46 -11.05 4.54
C LYS A 330 -1.97 -10.82 4.58
N LEU A 331 -2.77 -11.69 3.90
CA LEU A 331 -4.23 -11.65 4.00
C LEU A 331 -4.68 -11.87 5.44
N LYS A 332 -4.16 -12.92 6.09
CA LYS A 332 -4.51 -13.25 7.49
C LYS A 332 -4.18 -12.11 8.45
N TYR A 333 -3.05 -11.44 8.23
CA TYR A 333 -2.64 -10.26 8.99
C TYR A 333 -3.67 -9.13 8.86
N VAL A 334 -4.01 -8.71 7.64
CA VAL A 334 -4.98 -7.63 7.41
C VAL A 334 -6.35 -7.98 8.01
N GLN A 335 -6.82 -9.21 7.79
CA GLN A 335 -8.08 -9.69 8.36
C GLN A 335 -8.08 -9.66 9.88
N LYS A 336 -6.98 -10.10 10.52
CA LYS A 336 -6.83 -10.11 11.98
C LYS A 336 -6.83 -8.70 12.56
N ILE A 337 -6.06 -7.79 11.98
CA ILE A 337 -6.00 -6.39 12.43
C ILE A 337 -7.38 -5.74 12.37
N ILE A 338 -8.12 -5.92 11.27
CA ILE A 338 -9.48 -5.37 11.11
C ILE A 338 -10.43 -6.02 12.14
N TYR A 339 -10.39 -7.33 12.29
CA TYR A 339 -11.27 -8.04 13.22
C TYR A 339 -11.08 -7.62 14.67
N LEU A 340 -9.86 -7.24 15.04
CA LEU A 340 -9.52 -6.85 16.41
C LEU A 340 -9.57 -5.33 16.64
N SER A 341 -9.77 -4.50 15.62
CA SER A 341 -9.59 -3.04 15.68
C SER A 341 -10.42 -2.33 16.75
N SER A 342 -11.62 -2.82 17.08
CA SER A 342 -12.45 -2.21 18.13
C SER A 342 -12.05 -2.62 19.56
N ARG A 343 -11.34 -3.73 19.74
CA ARG A 343 -11.08 -4.28 21.09
C ARG A 343 -10.20 -3.38 21.95
N PRO A 344 -9.04 -2.84 21.49
CA PRO A 344 -8.27 -1.87 22.26
C PRO A 344 -9.05 -0.60 22.60
N ILE A 345 -9.95 -0.17 21.69
CA ILE A 345 -10.79 1.01 21.90
C ILE A 345 -11.77 0.78 23.05
N ILE A 346 -12.40 -0.41 23.09
CA ILE A 346 -13.30 -0.79 24.19
C ILE A 346 -12.53 -0.83 25.50
N LEU A 347 -11.37 -1.50 25.54
CA LEU A 347 -10.50 -1.58 26.72
C LEU A 347 -10.05 -0.20 27.21
N SER A 348 -9.95 0.79 26.35
CA SER A 348 -9.54 2.14 26.73
C SER A 348 -10.63 2.95 27.43
N LYS A 349 -11.92 2.51 27.39
CA LYS A 349 -13.06 3.25 27.94
C LYS A 349 -13.35 2.87 29.39
N ASP A 350 -13.13 1.61 29.77
CA ASP A 350 -13.58 1.03 31.05
C ASP A 350 -12.40 0.51 31.89
N PHE A 351 -12.74 -0.10 33.02
CA PHE A 351 -11.76 -0.80 33.85
C PHE A 351 -11.10 -1.95 33.07
N ILE A 352 -9.75 -1.88 32.95
CA ILE A 352 -8.98 -2.83 32.16
C ILE A 352 -8.73 -4.11 32.96
N SER A 353 -9.56 -5.14 32.75
CA SER A 353 -9.35 -6.44 33.39
C SER A 353 -8.18 -7.21 32.78
N ASP A 354 -7.45 -7.97 33.61
CA ASP A 354 -6.34 -8.82 33.15
C ASP A 354 -6.80 -9.86 32.13
N SER A 355 -7.99 -10.44 32.29
CA SER A 355 -8.54 -11.43 31.38
C SER A 355 -8.80 -10.86 29.97
N ALA A 356 -9.35 -9.66 29.88
CA ALA A 356 -9.56 -8.98 28.59
C ALA A 356 -8.24 -8.67 27.89
N VAL A 357 -7.21 -8.25 28.66
CA VAL A 357 -5.86 -8.00 28.13
C VAL A 357 -5.19 -9.32 27.70
N ARG A 358 -5.29 -10.41 28.45
CA ARG A 358 -4.76 -11.72 28.04
C ARG A 358 -5.38 -12.18 26.72
N ARG A 359 -6.70 -12.07 26.57
CA ARG A 359 -7.40 -12.41 25.33
C ARG A 359 -6.92 -11.56 24.18
N LEU A 360 -6.75 -10.24 24.38
CA LEU A 360 -6.23 -9.34 23.36
C LEU A 360 -4.80 -9.71 22.91
N ILE A 361 -3.89 -9.98 23.87
CA ILE A 361 -2.51 -10.38 23.59
C ILE A 361 -2.50 -11.73 22.84
N PHE A 362 -3.29 -12.68 23.27
CA PHE A 362 -3.38 -14.00 22.65
C PHE A 362 -3.88 -13.91 21.20
N ASP A 363 -4.99 -13.19 20.97
CA ASP A 363 -5.62 -13.10 19.66
C ASP A 363 -4.78 -12.26 18.66
N ALA A 364 -4.14 -11.21 19.14
CA ALA A 364 -3.26 -10.36 18.31
C ALA A 364 -1.88 -11.02 18.07
N GLY A 365 -1.36 -11.74 19.05
CA GLY A 365 -0.02 -12.34 18.96
C GLY A 365 1.05 -11.28 18.71
N ASP A 366 1.93 -11.55 17.74
CA ASP A 366 3.02 -10.64 17.38
C ASP A 366 2.56 -9.33 16.72
N ASP A 367 1.29 -9.26 16.28
CA ASP A 367 0.74 -8.08 15.61
C ASP A 367 0.11 -7.06 16.60
N ILE A 368 0.27 -7.26 17.93
CA ILE A 368 -0.35 -6.42 18.97
C ILE A 368 0.07 -4.94 18.85
N ASP A 369 1.33 -4.66 18.53
CA ASP A 369 1.83 -3.29 18.42
C ASP A 369 1.25 -2.57 17.19
N ASP A 370 1.11 -3.27 16.07
CA ASP A 370 0.50 -2.73 14.87
C ASP A 370 -1.02 -2.50 15.06
N LEU A 371 -1.70 -3.41 15.78
CA LEU A 371 -3.09 -3.22 16.17
C LEU A 371 -3.25 -1.95 17.03
N MET A 372 -2.39 -1.75 18.01
CA MET A 372 -2.42 -0.56 18.86
C MET A 372 -2.15 0.72 18.07
N LYS A 373 -1.21 0.72 17.08
CA LYS A 373 -0.98 1.87 16.19
C LYS A 373 -2.24 2.24 15.39
N LEU A 374 -2.95 1.23 14.84
CA LEU A 374 -4.19 1.48 14.11
C LEU A 374 -5.27 2.09 15.02
N CYS A 375 -5.48 1.53 16.22
CA CYS A 375 -6.49 2.04 17.16
C CYS A 375 -6.19 3.45 17.67
N GLU A 376 -4.91 3.80 17.84
CA GLU A 376 -4.50 5.16 18.17
C GLU A 376 -4.69 6.12 16.98
N ALA A 377 -4.48 5.66 15.75
CA ALA A 377 -4.72 6.44 14.55
C ALA A 377 -6.21 6.71 14.33
N ASP A 378 -7.10 5.82 14.81
CA ASP A 378 -8.56 5.96 14.76
C ASP A 378 -9.11 7.10 15.66
N ILE A 379 -8.28 7.70 16.51
CA ILE A 379 -8.65 8.87 17.28
C ILE A 379 -8.67 10.11 16.37
N THR A 380 -9.83 10.42 15.78
CA THR A 380 -10.03 11.53 14.84
C THR A 380 -10.79 12.71 15.45
N THR A 381 -10.87 12.79 16.79
CA THR A 381 -11.54 13.92 17.45
C THR A 381 -10.72 15.20 17.35
N LYS A 382 -11.37 16.29 16.93
CA LYS A 382 -10.75 17.63 16.87
C LYS A 382 -10.72 18.36 18.23
N ASN A 383 -11.34 17.79 19.26
CA ASN A 383 -11.32 18.37 20.60
C ASN A 383 -10.01 17.99 21.32
N PRO A 384 -9.11 18.94 21.64
CA PRO A 384 -7.80 18.64 22.23
C PRO A 384 -7.88 17.92 23.59
N LYS A 385 -8.86 18.27 24.44
CA LYS A 385 -9.06 17.63 25.74
C LYS A 385 -9.48 16.16 25.58
N ARG A 386 -10.39 15.87 24.64
CA ARG A 386 -10.80 14.50 24.34
C ARG A 386 -9.67 13.70 23.71
N PHE A 387 -8.91 14.31 22.78
CA PHE A 387 -7.76 13.69 22.14
C PHE A 387 -6.72 13.27 23.17
N SER A 388 -6.28 14.18 24.05
CA SER A 388 -5.32 13.89 25.12
C SER A 388 -5.85 12.83 26.09
N LYS A 389 -7.14 12.86 26.43
CA LYS A 389 -7.77 11.83 27.28
C LYS A 389 -7.67 10.44 26.63
N TYR A 390 -8.01 10.32 25.33
CA TYR A 390 -7.95 9.03 24.63
C TYR A 390 -6.51 8.52 24.51
N LEU A 391 -5.54 9.36 24.15
CA LEU A 391 -4.12 8.96 24.11
C LEU A 391 -3.63 8.47 25.46
N ASN A 392 -3.98 9.16 26.55
CA ASN A 392 -3.61 8.72 27.90
C ASN A 392 -4.24 7.36 28.25
N ASN A 393 -5.49 7.13 27.86
CA ASN A 393 -6.14 5.83 28.05
C ASN A 393 -5.42 4.72 27.26
N PHE A 394 -5.07 4.94 26.00
CA PHE A 394 -4.27 3.98 25.22
C PHE A 394 -2.89 3.72 25.83
N SER A 395 -2.25 4.75 26.39
CA SER A 395 -0.99 4.57 27.15
C SER A 395 -1.19 3.63 28.35
N LYS A 396 -2.29 3.74 29.08
CA LYS A 396 -2.62 2.81 30.18
C LYS A 396 -2.83 1.39 29.66
N VAL A 397 -3.54 1.22 28.54
CA VAL A 397 -3.72 -0.10 27.90
C VAL A 397 -2.36 -0.69 27.52
N ARG A 398 -1.45 0.06 26.88
CA ARG A 398 -0.10 -0.40 26.54
C ARG A 398 0.70 -0.84 27.76
N LYS A 399 0.71 -0.03 28.83
CA LYS A 399 1.36 -0.39 30.09
C LYS A 399 0.81 -1.69 30.66
N LYS A 400 -0.52 -1.86 30.61
CA LYS A 400 -1.18 -3.07 31.11
C LYS A 400 -0.84 -4.29 30.26
N ILE A 401 -0.77 -4.14 28.92
CA ILE A 401 -0.33 -5.20 28.00
C ILE A 401 1.07 -5.68 28.39
N ILE A 402 2.03 -4.76 28.55
CA ILE A 402 3.42 -5.09 28.92
C ILE A 402 3.48 -5.83 30.27
N LEU A 403 2.74 -5.34 31.29
CA LEU A 403 2.72 -5.96 32.61
C LEU A 403 2.13 -7.37 32.57
N VAL A 404 0.99 -7.57 31.90
CA VAL A 404 0.33 -8.87 31.80
C VAL A 404 1.19 -9.84 30.99
N GLU A 405 1.80 -9.39 29.90
CA GLU A 405 2.67 -10.22 29.07
C GLU A 405 3.92 -10.68 29.84
N LYS A 406 4.57 -9.75 30.54
CA LYS A 406 5.76 -10.09 31.36
C LYS A 406 5.43 -11.11 32.46
N ARG A 407 4.26 -10.98 33.08
CA ARG A 407 3.83 -11.87 34.17
C ARG A 407 3.35 -13.23 33.66
N ASP A 408 2.48 -13.23 32.63
CA ASP A 408 1.68 -14.40 32.26
C ASP A 408 2.20 -15.10 30.99
N LYS A 409 3.11 -14.49 30.22
CA LYS A 409 3.73 -15.02 28.98
C LYS A 409 2.71 -15.59 27.99
N ILE A 410 1.63 -14.83 27.75
CA ILE A 410 0.45 -15.27 26.99
C ILE A 410 0.61 -15.17 25.47
N ARG A 411 1.57 -14.34 24.99
CA ARG A 411 1.77 -14.17 23.54
C ARG A 411 2.11 -15.52 22.90
N ASN A 412 1.30 -15.94 21.91
CA ASN A 412 1.48 -17.20 21.18
C ASN A 412 1.56 -18.47 22.06
N PHE A 413 1.05 -18.43 23.31
CA PHE A 413 1.10 -19.61 24.17
C PHE A 413 0.27 -20.75 23.58
N GLN A 414 0.69 -21.97 23.84
CA GLN A 414 -0.11 -23.17 23.63
C GLN A 414 -0.53 -23.71 25.00
N PRO A 415 -1.80 -24.15 25.14
CA PRO A 415 -2.21 -24.86 26.34
C PRO A 415 -1.26 -26.03 26.62
N PRO A 416 -0.80 -26.20 27.88
CA PRO A 416 0.23 -27.19 28.20
C PRO A 416 -0.25 -28.65 28.12
N ILE A 417 -1.48 -28.90 27.66
CA ILE A 417 -2.04 -30.22 27.39
C ILE A 417 -2.24 -30.41 25.91
N THR A 418 -1.67 -31.46 25.33
CA THR A 418 -1.82 -31.83 23.94
C THR A 418 -3.12 -32.60 23.65
N GLY A 419 -3.49 -32.69 22.37
CA GLY A 419 -4.62 -33.54 21.98
C GLY A 419 -4.34 -35.02 22.18
N GLU A 420 -3.08 -35.45 22.01
CA GLU A 420 -2.62 -36.82 22.25
C GLU A 420 -2.75 -37.20 23.71
N GLU A 421 -2.32 -36.35 24.62
CA GLU A 421 -2.50 -36.60 26.06
C GLU A 421 -3.97 -36.73 26.48
N ILE A 422 -4.88 -35.95 25.86
CA ILE A 422 -6.34 -36.10 26.11
C ILE A 422 -6.83 -37.45 25.61
N MET A 423 -6.44 -37.83 24.38
CA MET A 423 -6.81 -39.12 23.79
C MET A 423 -6.29 -40.30 24.62
N ASP A 424 -5.05 -40.22 25.06
CA ASP A 424 -4.41 -41.29 25.85
C ASP A 424 -5.03 -41.41 27.22
N TYR A 425 -5.34 -40.29 27.88
CA TYR A 425 -5.94 -40.31 29.21
C TYR A 425 -7.37 -40.89 29.23
N PHE A 426 -8.21 -40.47 28.27
CA PHE A 426 -9.61 -40.89 28.20
C PHE A 426 -9.85 -42.10 27.24
N LYS A 427 -8.79 -42.58 26.55
CA LYS A 427 -8.88 -43.66 25.54
C LYS A 427 -9.92 -43.40 24.45
N ILE A 428 -9.95 -42.16 23.97
CA ILE A 428 -10.88 -41.72 22.92
C ILE A 428 -10.16 -41.52 21.59
N LYS A 429 -10.89 -41.68 20.50
CA LYS A 429 -10.39 -41.35 19.15
C LYS A 429 -10.44 -39.84 18.88
N PRO A 430 -9.71 -39.33 17.86
CA PRO A 430 -9.84 -37.95 17.44
C PRO A 430 -11.32 -37.57 17.23
N GLY A 431 -11.77 -36.51 17.95
CA GLY A 431 -13.17 -36.12 17.96
C GLY A 431 -13.38 -34.68 18.47
N LYS A 432 -14.66 -34.27 18.52
CA LYS A 432 -15.08 -32.95 18.97
C LYS A 432 -14.72 -32.67 20.44
N GLU A 433 -14.74 -33.72 21.26
CA GLU A 433 -14.50 -33.68 22.71
C GLU A 433 -13.10 -33.12 23.02
N ILE A 434 -12.09 -33.51 22.21
CA ILE A 434 -10.71 -33.00 22.34
C ILE A 434 -10.68 -31.49 22.11
N GLY A 435 -11.36 -31.04 21.06
CA GLY A 435 -11.48 -29.60 20.75
C GLY A 435 -12.17 -28.84 21.88
N VAL A 436 -13.23 -29.35 22.44
CA VAL A 436 -13.99 -28.77 23.56
C VAL A 436 -13.08 -28.65 24.81
N LEU A 437 -12.35 -29.70 25.17
CA LEU A 437 -11.43 -29.68 26.30
C LEU A 437 -10.27 -28.70 26.11
N LYS A 438 -9.65 -28.72 24.97
CA LYS A 438 -8.56 -27.77 24.65
C LYS A 438 -9.01 -26.29 24.69
N GLU A 439 -10.19 -26.00 24.12
CA GLU A 439 -10.74 -24.65 24.14
C GLU A 439 -11.14 -24.21 25.56
N PHE A 440 -11.69 -25.14 26.37
CA PHE A 440 -12.04 -24.86 27.75
C PHE A 440 -10.82 -24.60 28.63
N ILE A 441 -9.73 -25.37 28.48
CA ILE A 441 -8.46 -25.14 29.17
C ILE A 441 -7.87 -23.77 28.76
N LYS A 442 -7.79 -23.51 27.44
CA LYS A 442 -7.31 -22.24 26.91
C LYS A 442 -8.09 -21.05 27.48
N SER A 443 -9.43 -21.11 27.41
CA SER A 443 -10.29 -20.06 27.94
C SER A 443 -10.10 -19.85 29.43
N SER A 444 -9.95 -20.93 30.21
CA SER A 444 -9.74 -20.86 31.67
C SER A 444 -8.40 -20.21 32.03
N ILE A 445 -7.34 -20.44 31.24
CA ILE A 445 -6.03 -19.77 31.39
C ILE A 445 -6.18 -18.29 31.06
N LEU A 446 -6.81 -17.95 29.94
CA LEU A 446 -7.03 -16.57 29.53
C LEU A 446 -7.89 -15.78 30.52
N ASP A 447 -8.91 -16.44 31.13
CA ASP A 447 -9.73 -15.85 32.18
C ASP A 447 -8.98 -15.72 33.52
N GLY A 448 -7.83 -16.37 33.67
CA GLY A 448 -7.05 -16.40 34.91
C GLY A 448 -7.67 -17.30 36.00
N LYS A 449 -8.57 -18.21 35.61
CA LYS A 449 -9.15 -19.22 36.53
C LYS A 449 -8.12 -20.24 36.94
N ILE A 450 -7.16 -20.54 36.07
CA ILE A 450 -6.00 -21.38 36.32
C ILE A 450 -4.73 -20.74 35.79
N SER A 451 -3.60 -21.06 36.40
CA SER A 451 -2.28 -20.66 35.86
C SER A 451 -1.90 -21.47 34.62
N ASN A 452 -1.08 -20.89 33.74
CA ASN A 452 -0.59 -21.55 32.54
C ASN A 452 0.54 -22.54 32.90
N ASN A 453 0.17 -23.64 33.56
CA ASN A 453 1.08 -24.74 33.86
C ASN A 453 0.42 -26.09 33.68
N TYR A 454 1.21 -27.12 33.48
CA TYR A 454 0.75 -28.49 33.19
C TYR A 454 -0.15 -29.03 34.28
N LYS A 455 0.21 -28.89 35.58
CA LYS A 455 -0.52 -29.45 36.72
C LYS A 455 -1.94 -28.89 36.81
N ALA A 456 -2.12 -27.58 36.71
CA ALA A 456 -3.41 -26.93 36.76
C ALA A 456 -4.26 -27.28 35.52
N ALA A 457 -3.66 -27.29 34.34
CA ALA A 457 -4.35 -27.63 33.09
C ALA A 457 -4.80 -29.10 33.07
N ARG A 458 -3.98 -30.05 33.56
CA ARG A 458 -4.28 -31.46 33.66
C ARG A 458 -5.43 -31.72 34.64
N SER A 459 -5.40 -31.09 35.80
CA SER A 459 -6.49 -31.19 36.78
C SER A 459 -7.83 -30.71 36.19
N LEU A 460 -7.79 -29.57 35.48
CA LEU A 460 -8.97 -29.01 34.82
C LEU A 460 -9.47 -29.89 33.66
N MET A 461 -8.55 -30.46 32.88
CA MET A 461 -8.86 -31.44 31.80
C MET A 461 -9.65 -32.63 32.34
N ILE A 462 -9.16 -33.22 33.43
CA ILE A 462 -9.80 -34.39 34.04
C ILE A 462 -11.20 -34.03 34.55
N LYS A 463 -11.33 -32.94 35.31
CA LYS A 463 -12.63 -32.49 35.86
C LYS A 463 -13.63 -32.24 34.72
N LYS A 464 -13.24 -31.49 33.69
CA LYS A 464 -14.15 -31.16 32.58
C LYS A 464 -14.44 -32.36 31.68
N GLY A 465 -13.48 -33.26 31.49
CA GLY A 465 -13.70 -34.51 30.75
C GLY A 465 -14.76 -35.39 31.38
N ILE A 466 -14.71 -35.59 32.71
CA ILE A 466 -15.73 -36.34 33.45
C ILE A 466 -17.10 -35.64 33.35
N GLU A 467 -17.13 -34.29 33.47
CA GLU A 467 -18.37 -33.51 33.38
C GLU A 467 -19.08 -33.69 32.02
N ILE A 468 -18.33 -33.82 30.92
CA ILE A 468 -18.86 -34.05 29.57
C ILE A 468 -19.09 -35.56 29.26
N GLY A 469 -18.98 -36.44 30.25
CA GLY A 469 -19.29 -37.86 30.15
C GLY A 469 -18.13 -38.74 29.67
N LEU A 470 -16.88 -38.25 29.65
CA LEU A 470 -15.73 -39.09 29.36
C LEU A 470 -15.36 -39.94 30.58
N LYS A 471 -15.13 -41.25 30.37
CA LYS A 471 -14.72 -42.15 31.44
C LYS A 471 -13.23 -42.06 31.68
N LYS A 472 -12.84 -41.99 32.97
CA LYS A 472 -11.45 -42.17 33.37
C LYS A 472 -11.05 -43.61 33.08
N ASN A 473 -9.88 -43.81 32.45
CA ASN A 473 -9.30 -45.16 32.43
C ASN A 473 -8.73 -45.45 33.82
N GLU A 474 -9.15 -46.50 34.41
CA GLU A 474 -8.58 -47.06 35.62
C GLU A 474 -7.17 -47.63 35.37
#